data_6576994c0c183dc3066f2e59340a77f6
#
_entry.id   6576994c0c183dc3066f2e59340a77f6
#
_cell.length_a   1.000
_cell.length_b   1.000
_cell.length_c   1.000
_cell.angle_alpha   90.00
_cell.angle_beta   90.00
_cell.angle_gamma   90.00
#
_symmetry.space_group_name_H-M   'P 1'
#
loop_
_entity.id
_entity.type
_entity.pdbx_description
1 polymer ?
#
loop_
_entity_poly.entity_id
_entity_poly.type
_entity_poly.pdbx_seq_one_letter_code
_entity_poly.pdbx_strand_id
1 'polypeptide(L)'
;MTRRWIYSVLSLFLLASLLSFSGCRGGVKALWAKFHHRRAKSKENTTDYASTLSDLVDSGKLSTLRWPNYPEFQPQVDQFYDGRNYELAWTRDGKPTESAEALMQLFINAAQKGLVPADYDADRWQERVQQLEEIRKKHDTSDEAAETVAQFDVAITVALTRYLSDVHLGRVNPQALNFDIDVPDRRAKFDIPSIIDDQFVDADAHEIGDAVAKIEPQNPMYQQTEDALPKYLQLAEEQKKGPPETLPPVDKPVAKGDSYPALPALWARLQLEGDAPADMQAPTSYDSKFVDAVKSYQDRHGLSDDGKLGQGTIDALNVPMIRRVQQIDDSLERWRWLPDNFQRPRVMVNLPEFIVRTYDADHNFVFKMKVVDGEAEGSHDTPMFVRTMRYMIFRPYWNVPISIIKKELVRHLATGGAAYMERNDYEVTKGDGTPVTGWTTNDLEHGRYSVRQRPGPKNSLGLVKFMFPNEYDVYMHSTPEINLFSLSRRDRSHGCIRLNDAEKMANWVLEDQGDWDEDSIHEAMYGPPDGGEPQNNKQVGLKTPLTVNITYLTANGDEDGTMHFFNDIYGYDKQLETALAAGRPYKQDAVKINPKLTPGETE
;
A
#
# COMPACT_ATOMS: atom_id res chain seq x y z
N MET A 1 6.97 -53.06 26.92
CA MET A 1 6.38 -54.00 25.98
C MET A 1 6.22 -53.29 24.67
N THR A 2 7.21 -53.40 23.76
CA THR A 2 7.24 -54.30 22.59
C THR A 2 6.18 -53.90 21.55
N ARG A 3 6.43 -53.52 20.30
CA ARG A 3 7.42 -53.82 19.24
C ARG A 3 7.04 -52.91 18.06
N ARG A 4 7.89 -52.08 17.39
CA ARG A 4 8.83 -52.48 16.31
C ARG A 4 8.19 -53.17 15.12
N TRP A 5 8.30 -52.62 13.91
CA TRP A 5 9.12 -53.03 12.76
C TRP A 5 8.79 -52.12 11.56
N ILE A 6 9.68 -51.31 10.91
CA ILE A 6 10.85 -51.69 10.07
C ILE A 6 10.36 -52.30 8.73
N TYR A 7 10.70 -51.85 7.53
CA TYR A 7 11.92 -51.57 6.77
C TYR A 7 11.52 -50.91 5.45
N SER A 8 12.25 -49.97 4.89
CA SER A 8 13.57 -50.04 4.18
C SER A 8 13.45 -50.29 2.68
N VAL A 9 14.10 -49.42 1.95
CA VAL A 9 15.35 -49.52 1.16
C VAL A 9 15.10 -49.64 -0.34
N LEU A 10 15.66 -48.83 -1.22
CA LEU A 10 16.98 -48.75 -1.85
C LEU A 10 16.93 -47.57 -2.84
N SER A 11 17.73 -46.58 -2.88
CA SER A 11 19.17 -46.39 -3.18
C SER A 11 19.74 -47.14 -4.37
N LEU A 12 20.31 -46.41 -5.30
CA LEU A 12 21.53 -46.61 -6.11
C LEU A 12 21.32 -46.04 -7.51
N PHE A 13 22.19 -45.31 -8.23
CA PHE A 13 23.61 -44.95 -8.29
C PHE A 13 23.68 -43.79 -9.25
N LEU A 14 24.32 -42.69 -9.01
CA LEU A 14 25.69 -42.29 -9.28
C LEU A 14 26.29 -42.76 -10.63
N LEU A 15 26.59 -41.81 -11.53
CA LEU A 15 27.97 -41.46 -11.88
C LEU A 15 28.03 -40.30 -12.91
N ALA A 16 28.98 -39.43 -12.67
CA ALA A 16 29.37 -38.27 -13.46
C ALA A 16 30.00 -38.64 -14.79
N SER A 17 29.89 -37.78 -15.77
CA SER A 17 30.99 -37.44 -16.67
C SER A 17 30.82 -36.05 -17.25
N LEU A 18 31.76 -35.18 -16.88
CA LEU A 18 32.10 -33.96 -17.59
C LEU A 18 32.44 -34.26 -19.04
N LEU A 19 31.80 -33.58 -19.97
CA LEU A 19 32.43 -33.25 -21.24
C LEU A 19 31.83 -31.94 -21.76
N SER A 20 32.69 -30.96 -21.83
CA SER A 20 32.55 -29.69 -22.56
C SER A 20 32.12 -29.94 -24.00
N PHE A 21 31.09 -29.24 -24.45
CA PHE A 21 31.00 -28.86 -25.87
C PHE A 21 30.30 -27.50 -26.01
N SER A 22 31.04 -26.60 -26.60
CA SER A 22 30.59 -25.30 -27.10
C SER A 22 29.59 -25.48 -28.24
N GLY A 23 28.55 -24.66 -28.26
CA GLY A 23 27.83 -24.28 -29.45
C GLY A 23 26.63 -25.15 -29.80
N CYS A 24 25.45 -24.61 -29.50
CA CYS A 24 24.31 -24.61 -30.41
C CYS A 24 23.11 -23.87 -29.73
N ARG A 25 22.94 -22.62 -30.12
CA ARG A 25 21.65 -21.93 -29.98
C ARG A 25 20.67 -22.60 -30.96
N GLY A 26 19.84 -23.52 -30.48
CA GLY A 26 18.87 -24.21 -31.33
C GLY A 26 18.05 -25.31 -30.66
N GLY A 27 18.36 -25.69 -29.43
CA GLY A 27 17.78 -26.90 -28.81
C GLY A 27 16.53 -26.71 -27.97
N VAL A 28 16.21 -25.51 -27.53
CA VAL A 28 15.08 -25.26 -26.63
C VAL A 28 13.77 -25.02 -27.40
N LYS A 29 13.84 -24.43 -28.61
CA LYS A 29 12.64 -24.27 -29.47
C LYS A 29 12.08 -25.60 -30.02
N ALA A 30 12.87 -26.66 -30.12
CA ALA A 30 12.44 -27.95 -30.67
C ALA A 30 11.72 -28.87 -29.64
N LEU A 31 11.90 -28.67 -28.35
CA LEU A 31 11.19 -29.42 -27.32
C LEU A 31 9.81 -28.82 -27.02
N TRP A 32 9.64 -27.52 -27.18
CA TRP A 32 8.36 -26.82 -27.00
C TRP A 32 7.34 -27.18 -28.09
N ALA A 33 7.82 -27.34 -29.33
CA ALA A 33 6.98 -27.72 -30.48
C ALA A 33 6.42 -29.16 -30.43
N LYS A 34 6.92 -30.04 -29.56
CA LYS A 34 6.46 -31.44 -29.47
C LYS A 34 5.32 -31.69 -28.49
N PHE A 35 5.02 -30.77 -27.60
CA PHE A 35 3.90 -30.94 -26.63
C PHE A 35 2.58 -30.38 -27.12
N HIS A 36 2.56 -29.49 -28.12
CA HIS A 36 1.33 -28.86 -28.63
C HIS A 36 0.74 -29.49 -29.91
N HIS A 37 1.28 -30.64 -30.38
CA HIS A 37 0.72 -31.33 -31.55
C HIS A 37 -0.08 -32.57 -31.19
N ARG A 38 -1.27 -32.39 -30.63
CA ARG A 38 -2.39 -33.32 -30.74
C ARG A 38 -3.73 -32.64 -30.54
N ARG A 39 -4.19 -31.89 -31.53
CA ARG A 39 -5.62 -31.68 -31.76
C ARG A 39 -5.93 -31.93 -33.23
N ALA A 40 -6.86 -32.82 -33.46
CA ALA A 40 -7.32 -33.22 -34.78
C ALA A 40 -7.86 -32.02 -35.54
N LYS A 41 -7.35 -31.79 -36.76
CA LYS A 41 -7.96 -30.87 -37.72
C LYS A 41 -9.32 -31.40 -38.15
N SER A 42 -10.40 -30.80 -37.71
CA SER A 42 -11.66 -30.85 -38.42
C SER A 42 -11.57 -29.87 -39.58
N LYS A 43 -11.71 -30.36 -40.78
CA LYS A 43 -11.87 -29.53 -41.99
C LYS A 43 -13.32 -29.07 -42.03
N GLU A 44 -13.64 -27.93 -41.50
CA GLU A 44 -14.81 -27.12 -41.84
C GLU A 44 -14.33 -25.77 -42.36
N ASN A 45 -15.10 -25.11 -43.21
CA ASN A 45 -14.82 -23.77 -43.77
C ASN A 45 -14.57 -22.78 -42.62
N THR A 46 -13.33 -22.68 -42.18
CA THR A 46 -12.93 -21.71 -41.16
C THR A 46 -12.71 -20.39 -41.85
N THR A 47 -13.50 -19.39 -41.48
CA THR A 47 -13.21 -17.98 -41.74
C THR A 47 -11.80 -17.73 -41.19
N ASP A 48 -10.92 -17.21 -42.05
CA ASP A 48 -9.56 -16.87 -41.62
C ASP A 48 -9.59 -15.54 -40.85
N TYR A 49 -9.55 -15.61 -39.50
CA TYR A 49 -9.56 -14.43 -38.65
C TYR A 49 -8.17 -13.80 -38.48
N ALA A 50 -7.10 -14.43 -38.95
CA ALA A 50 -5.75 -14.02 -38.62
C ALA A 50 -5.40 -12.62 -39.14
N SER A 51 -5.78 -12.29 -40.39
CA SER A 51 -5.56 -10.94 -40.93
C SER A 51 -6.37 -9.87 -40.20
N THR A 52 -7.64 -10.16 -39.89
CA THR A 52 -8.53 -9.22 -39.18
C THR A 52 -8.04 -8.96 -37.76
N LEU A 53 -7.60 -9.99 -37.03
CA LEU A 53 -7.02 -9.85 -35.70
C LEU A 53 -5.73 -9.05 -35.73
N SER A 54 -4.81 -9.34 -36.70
CA SER A 54 -3.57 -8.58 -36.86
C SER A 54 -3.84 -7.09 -37.12
N ASP A 55 -4.74 -6.75 -38.04
CA ASP A 55 -5.08 -5.37 -38.34
C ASP A 55 -5.70 -4.63 -37.14
N LEU A 56 -6.57 -5.29 -36.38
CA LEU A 56 -7.17 -4.72 -35.16
C LEU A 56 -6.12 -4.46 -34.08
N VAL A 57 -5.23 -5.40 -33.84
CA VAL A 57 -4.18 -5.31 -32.81
C VAL A 57 -3.14 -4.27 -33.18
N ASP A 58 -2.67 -4.25 -34.44
CA ASP A 58 -1.68 -3.28 -34.94
C ASP A 58 -2.18 -1.83 -34.80
N SER A 59 -3.46 -1.62 -34.93
CA SER A 59 -4.07 -0.29 -34.80
C SER A 59 -3.92 0.34 -33.41
N GLY A 60 -3.72 -0.47 -32.35
CA GLY A 60 -3.72 -0.03 -30.93
C GLY A 60 -5.03 0.64 -30.52
N LYS A 61 -6.11 0.40 -31.29
CA LYS A 61 -7.41 1.04 -31.12
C LYS A 61 -8.55 0.09 -31.46
N LEU A 62 -9.52 0.00 -30.55
CA LEU A 62 -10.77 -0.72 -30.80
C LEU A 62 -11.94 0.21 -30.45
N SER A 63 -12.66 0.69 -31.48
CA SER A 63 -13.72 1.72 -31.36
C SER A 63 -14.90 1.27 -30.50
N THR A 64 -15.11 -0.03 -30.36
CA THR A 64 -16.19 -0.63 -29.56
C THR A 64 -15.88 -0.65 -28.06
N LEU A 65 -14.64 -0.42 -27.63
CA LEU A 65 -14.30 -0.28 -26.22
C LEU A 65 -14.79 1.06 -25.66
N ARG A 66 -15.10 1.11 -24.36
CA ARG A 66 -15.36 2.37 -23.64
C ARG A 66 -14.15 3.31 -23.73
N TRP A 67 -12.95 2.76 -23.57
CA TRP A 67 -11.66 3.43 -23.74
C TRP A 67 -11.00 2.88 -25.00
N PRO A 68 -11.26 3.47 -26.17
CA PRO A 68 -10.91 2.86 -27.46
C PRO A 68 -9.43 2.68 -27.70
N ASN A 69 -8.60 3.62 -27.19
CA ASN A 69 -7.15 3.60 -27.41
C ASN A 69 -6.47 2.82 -26.28
N TYR A 70 -5.51 1.93 -26.64
CA TYR A 70 -4.74 1.15 -25.68
C TYR A 70 -3.25 1.08 -26.06
N PRO A 71 -2.59 2.20 -26.44
CA PRO A 71 -1.21 2.19 -26.90
C PRO A 71 -0.25 1.68 -25.83
N GLU A 72 -0.57 1.87 -24.55
CA GLU A 72 0.22 1.40 -23.42
C GLU A 72 0.24 -0.13 -23.27
N PHE A 73 -0.76 -0.83 -23.82
CA PHE A 73 -0.90 -2.29 -23.78
C PHE A 73 -0.83 -2.94 -25.16
N GLN A 74 -0.79 -2.16 -26.24
CA GLN A 74 -0.76 -2.68 -27.61
C GLN A 74 0.37 -3.70 -27.83
N PRO A 75 1.63 -3.47 -27.37
CA PRO A 75 2.68 -4.46 -27.56
C PRO A 75 2.42 -5.80 -26.84
N GLN A 76 1.72 -5.78 -25.71
CA GLN A 76 1.39 -6.98 -24.96
C GLN A 76 0.22 -7.74 -25.62
N VAL A 77 -0.77 -7.02 -26.12
CA VAL A 77 -1.88 -7.61 -26.88
C VAL A 77 -1.38 -8.24 -28.19
N ASP A 78 -0.47 -7.56 -28.89
CA ASP A 78 0.17 -8.09 -30.09
C ASP A 78 1.00 -9.34 -29.79
N GLN A 79 1.86 -9.32 -28.78
CA GLN A 79 2.64 -10.48 -28.33
C GLN A 79 1.76 -11.69 -28.00
N PHE A 80 0.60 -11.47 -27.38
CA PHE A 80 -0.34 -12.55 -27.07
C PHE A 80 -0.90 -13.21 -28.35
N TYR A 81 -1.35 -12.40 -29.32
CA TYR A 81 -1.90 -12.95 -30.59
C TYR A 81 -0.81 -13.49 -31.53
N ASP A 82 0.37 -12.86 -31.62
CA ASP A 82 1.51 -13.38 -32.40
C ASP A 82 1.92 -14.77 -31.88
N GLY A 83 2.01 -14.96 -30.56
CA GLY A 83 2.30 -16.25 -29.94
C GLY A 83 1.29 -17.34 -30.29
N ARG A 84 0.08 -16.98 -30.66
CA ARG A 84 -1.03 -17.86 -31.04
C ARG A 84 -1.29 -17.91 -32.54
N ASN A 85 -0.41 -17.34 -33.37
CA ASN A 85 -0.60 -17.20 -34.82
C ASN A 85 -1.92 -16.49 -35.19
N TYR A 86 -2.35 -15.51 -34.39
CA TYR A 86 -3.60 -14.77 -34.53
C TYR A 86 -4.85 -15.68 -34.60
N GLU A 87 -4.88 -16.76 -33.83
CA GLU A 87 -6.08 -17.58 -33.61
C GLU A 87 -6.97 -16.97 -32.51
N LEU A 88 -8.28 -17.10 -32.66
CA LEU A 88 -9.25 -16.68 -31.63
C LEU A 88 -9.01 -17.41 -30.30
N ALA A 89 -8.94 -16.66 -29.22
CA ALA A 89 -8.73 -17.18 -27.86
C ALA A 89 -10.05 -17.40 -27.11
N TRP A 90 -11.00 -16.49 -27.29
CA TRP A 90 -12.18 -16.36 -26.44
C TRP A 90 -13.50 -16.73 -27.14
N THR A 91 -13.42 -17.15 -28.40
CA THR A 91 -14.61 -17.48 -29.21
C THR A 91 -14.43 -18.83 -29.91
N ARG A 92 -15.42 -19.71 -29.80
CA ARG A 92 -15.48 -21.00 -30.51
C ARG A 92 -16.88 -21.21 -31.08
N ASP A 93 -17.00 -21.58 -32.36
CA ASP A 93 -18.23 -21.82 -33.06
C ASP A 93 -19.24 -20.63 -32.95
N GLY A 94 -18.70 -19.39 -32.95
CA GLY A 94 -19.48 -18.16 -32.84
C GLY A 94 -20.12 -17.95 -31.46
N LYS A 95 -19.54 -18.54 -30.40
CA LYS A 95 -19.92 -18.36 -28.99
C LYS A 95 -18.73 -18.00 -28.14
N PRO A 96 -18.93 -17.25 -27.06
CA PRO A 96 -17.88 -17.11 -26.04
C PRO A 96 -17.47 -18.49 -25.52
N THR A 97 -16.18 -18.65 -25.20
CA THR A 97 -15.68 -19.81 -24.46
C THR A 97 -16.11 -19.73 -22.99
N GLU A 98 -16.01 -20.83 -22.25
CA GLU A 98 -16.30 -20.85 -20.81
C GLU A 98 -15.40 -19.86 -20.05
N SER A 99 -14.12 -19.79 -20.42
CA SER A 99 -13.20 -18.80 -19.86
C SER A 99 -13.60 -17.36 -20.20
N ALA A 100 -14.06 -17.07 -21.42
CA ALA A 100 -14.57 -15.73 -21.76
C ALA A 100 -15.80 -15.34 -20.93
N GLU A 101 -16.73 -16.29 -20.69
CA GLU A 101 -17.90 -16.05 -19.83
C GLU A 101 -17.46 -15.76 -18.38
N ALA A 102 -16.52 -16.51 -17.84
CA ALA A 102 -15.97 -16.30 -16.51
C ALA A 102 -15.24 -14.95 -16.39
N LEU A 103 -14.46 -14.56 -17.42
CA LEU A 103 -13.79 -13.25 -17.47
C LEU A 103 -14.79 -12.10 -17.51
N MET A 104 -15.86 -12.20 -18.29
CA MET A 104 -16.91 -11.17 -18.29
C MET A 104 -17.52 -10.99 -16.90
N GLN A 105 -17.76 -12.08 -16.15
CA GLN A 105 -18.22 -11.98 -14.75
C GLN A 105 -17.16 -11.35 -13.83
N LEU A 106 -15.89 -11.68 -14.02
CA LEU A 106 -14.77 -11.04 -13.29
C LEU A 106 -14.78 -9.51 -13.50
N PHE A 107 -14.96 -9.05 -14.74
CA PHE A 107 -15.01 -7.63 -15.08
C PHE A 107 -16.25 -6.93 -14.50
N ILE A 108 -17.40 -7.57 -14.52
CA ILE A 108 -18.63 -7.07 -13.90
C ILE A 108 -18.44 -6.90 -12.39
N ASN A 109 -17.73 -7.82 -11.75
CA ASN A 109 -17.48 -7.82 -10.32
C ASN A 109 -16.21 -7.05 -9.90
N ALA A 110 -15.55 -6.33 -10.81
CA ALA A 110 -14.30 -5.62 -10.52
C ALA A 110 -14.38 -4.64 -9.34
N ALA A 111 -15.59 -4.12 -9.02
CA ALA A 111 -15.81 -3.29 -7.84
C ALA A 111 -15.48 -4.01 -6.52
N GLN A 112 -15.58 -5.35 -6.46
CA GLN A 112 -15.20 -6.13 -5.28
C GLN A 112 -13.68 -6.14 -5.04
N LYS A 113 -12.91 -5.70 -6.02
CA LYS A 113 -11.46 -5.51 -5.98
C LYS A 113 -11.05 -4.03 -5.89
N GLY A 114 -11.98 -3.12 -5.58
CA GLY A 114 -11.72 -1.68 -5.58
C GLY A 114 -11.39 -1.10 -6.95
N LEU A 115 -11.84 -1.77 -8.01
CA LEU A 115 -11.63 -1.36 -9.40
C LEU A 115 -12.94 -0.85 -10.01
N VAL A 116 -12.86 -0.11 -11.11
CA VAL A 116 -14.04 0.44 -11.79
C VAL A 116 -14.52 -0.53 -12.88
N PRO A 117 -15.66 -1.21 -12.74
CA PRO A 117 -16.12 -2.19 -13.73
C PRO A 117 -16.20 -1.66 -15.16
N ALA A 118 -16.55 -0.38 -15.32
CA ALA A 118 -16.62 0.29 -16.61
C ALA A 118 -15.26 0.38 -17.35
N ASP A 119 -14.14 0.30 -16.65
CA ASP A 119 -12.80 0.28 -17.26
C ASP A 119 -12.51 -1.01 -18.02
N TYR A 120 -13.29 -2.06 -17.73
CA TYR A 120 -13.22 -3.39 -18.33
C TYR A 120 -14.49 -3.68 -19.14
N ASP A 121 -15.19 -2.63 -19.60
CA ASP A 121 -16.40 -2.72 -20.45
C ASP A 121 -17.56 -3.54 -19.84
N ALA A 122 -17.67 -3.59 -18.51
CA ALA A 122 -18.66 -4.41 -17.82
C ALA A 122 -20.10 -4.21 -18.28
N ASP A 123 -20.45 -2.98 -18.66
CA ASP A 123 -21.78 -2.59 -19.17
C ASP A 123 -22.02 -2.92 -20.64
N ARG A 124 -21.01 -3.46 -21.37
CA ARG A 124 -21.08 -3.73 -22.83
C ARG A 124 -21.04 -5.21 -23.20
N TRP A 125 -20.71 -6.08 -22.28
CA TRP A 125 -20.53 -7.51 -22.57
C TRP A 125 -21.81 -8.17 -23.02
N GLN A 126 -22.96 -7.85 -22.41
CA GLN A 126 -24.23 -8.42 -22.79
C GLN A 126 -24.60 -8.12 -24.25
N GLU A 127 -24.39 -6.88 -24.70
CA GLU A 127 -24.65 -6.47 -26.08
C GLU A 127 -23.76 -7.23 -27.07
N ARG A 128 -22.46 -7.34 -26.77
CA ARG A 128 -21.51 -8.06 -27.63
C ARG A 128 -21.84 -9.55 -27.74
N VAL A 129 -22.26 -10.19 -26.65
CA VAL A 129 -22.70 -11.59 -26.69
C VAL A 129 -23.96 -11.74 -27.55
N GLN A 130 -24.90 -10.81 -27.48
CA GLN A 130 -26.10 -10.81 -28.35
C GLN A 130 -25.72 -10.68 -29.82
N GLN A 131 -24.75 -9.83 -30.16
CA GLN A 131 -24.25 -9.70 -31.54
C GLN A 131 -23.67 -11.02 -32.07
N LEU A 132 -22.86 -11.71 -31.27
CA LEU A 132 -22.32 -13.05 -31.61
C LEU A 132 -23.47 -14.06 -31.82
N GLU A 133 -24.47 -14.06 -30.94
CA GLU A 133 -25.64 -14.95 -31.11
C GLU A 133 -26.43 -14.69 -32.39
N GLU A 134 -26.58 -13.43 -32.79
CA GLU A 134 -27.27 -13.08 -34.02
C GLU A 134 -26.50 -13.55 -35.24
N ILE A 135 -25.18 -13.33 -35.31
CA ILE A 135 -24.32 -13.84 -36.38
C ILE A 135 -24.49 -15.35 -36.51
N ARG A 136 -24.41 -16.06 -35.39
CA ARG A 136 -24.55 -17.53 -35.37
C ARG A 136 -25.90 -18.00 -35.81
N LYS A 137 -27.01 -17.36 -35.35
CA LYS A 137 -28.39 -17.72 -35.72
C LYS A 137 -28.67 -17.50 -37.21
N LYS A 138 -28.06 -16.45 -37.80
CA LYS A 138 -28.19 -16.15 -39.23
C LYS A 138 -27.21 -16.95 -40.10
N HIS A 139 -26.27 -17.70 -39.49
CA HIS A 139 -25.17 -18.34 -40.20
C HIS A 139 -24.40 -17.33 -41.08
N ASP A 140 -24.20 -16.12 -40.57
CA ASP A 140 -23.58 -15.03 -41.29
C ASP A 140 -22.07 -15.26 -41.34
N THR A 141 -21.52 -15.33 -42.57
CA THR A 141 -20.08 -15.52 -42.86
C THR A 141 -19.51 -14.32 -43.60
N SER A 142 -20.18 -13.16 -43.52
CA SER A 142 -19.67 -11.92 -44.13
C SER A 142 -18.41 -11.42 -43.42
N ASP A 143 -17.65 -10.57 -44.13
CA ASP A 143 -16.45 -9.92 -43.53
C ASP A 143 -16.84 -9.08 -42.30
N GLU A 144 -18.02 -8.45 -42.29
CA GLU A 144 -18.55 -7.70 -41.16
C GLU A 144 -18.81 -8.60 -39.93
N ALA A 145 -19.35 -9.81 -40.16
CA ALA A 145 -19.53 -10.79 -39.10
C ALA A 145 -18.17 -11.29 -38.56
N ALA A 146 -17.22 -11.53 -39.44
CA ALA A 146 -15.85 -11.92 -39.05
C ALA A 146 -15.16 -10.83 -38.22
N GLU A 147 -15.29 -9.56 -38.64
CA GLU A 147 -14.78 -8.42 -37.88
C GLU A 147 -15.41 -8.30 -36.49
N THR A 148 -16.74 -8.51 -36.38
CA THR A 148 -17.46 -8.46 -35.10
C THR A 148 -16.96 -9.54 -34.14
N VAL A 149 -16.70 -10.76 -34.61
CA VAL A 149 -16.12 -11.85 -33.81
C VAL A 149 -14.70 -11.52 -33.36
N ALA A 150 -13.86 -11.01 -34.26
CA ALA A 150 -12.51 -10.60 -33.93
C ALA A 150 -12.48 -9.43 -32.94
N GLN A 151 -13.37 -8.45 -33.08
CA GLN A 151 -13.51 -7.33 -32.14
C GLN A 151 -13.90 -7.80 -30.74
N PHE A 152 -14.77 -8.80 -30.60
CA PHE A 152 -15.12 -9.40 -29.31
C PHE A 152 -13.89 -10.04 -28.67
N ASP A 153 -13.13 -10.81 -29.43
CA ASP A 153 -11.95 -11.53 -28.97
C ASP A 153 -10.85 -10.54 -28.47
N VAL A 154 -10.55 -9.53 -29.26
CA VAL A 154 -9.60 -8.46 -28.88
C VAL A 154 -10.11 -7.66 -27.68
N ALA A 155 -11.43 -7.41 -27.58
CA ALA A 155 -11.99 -6.69 -26.44
C ALA A 155 -11.78 -7.42 -25.11
N ILE A 156 -11.96 -8.76 -25.08
CA ILE A 156 -11.65 -9.57 -23.88
C ILE A 156 -10.17 -9.48 -23.54
N THR A 157 -9.27 -9.64 -24.52
CA THR A 157 -7.83 -9.57 -24.31
C THR A 157 -7.40 -8.22 -23.75
N VAL A 158 -7.87 -7.11 -24.32
CA VAL A 158 -7.56 -5.76 -23.83
C VAL A 158 -8.11 -5.54 -22.42
N ALA A 159 -9.36 -5.95 -22.15
CA ALA A 159 -9.96 -5.83 -20.84
C ALA A 159 -9.19 -6.65 -19.79
N LEU A 160 -8.79 -7.88 -20.12
CA LEU A 160 -8.00 -8.74 -19.23
C LEU A 160 -6.60 -8.17 -18.99
N THR A 161 -5.91 -7.71 -20.02
CA THR A 161 -4.59 -7.07 -19.90
C THR A 161 -4.64 -5.87 -18.97
N ARG A 162 -5.66 -5.01 -19.11
CA ARG A 162 -5.91 -3.89 -18.21
C ARG A 162 -6.17 -4.35 -16.78
N TYR A 163 -7.04 -5.33 -16.61
CA TYR A 163 -7.43 -5.85 -15.30
C TYR A 163 -6.22 -6.42 -14.55
N LEU A 164 -5.44 -7.27 -15.19
CA LEU A 164 -4.24 -7.89 -14.58
C LEU A 164 -3.19 -6.83 -14.20
N SER A 165 -2.97 -5.84 -15.07
CA SER A 165 -2.09 -4.72 -14.76
C SER A 165 -2.57 -3.92 -13.56
N ASP A 166 -3.88 -3.61 -13.49
CA ASP A 166 -4.45 -2.79 -12.43
C ASP A 166 -4.46 -3.51 -11.08
N VAL A 167 -4.77 -4.80 -11.06
CA VAL A 167 -4.77 -5.64 -9.85
C VAL A 167 -3.38 -5.82 -9.27
N HIS A 168 -2.35 -5.94 -10.14
CA HIS A 168 -0.97 -6.19 -9.71
C HIS A 168 -0.19 -4.91 -9.37
N LEU A 169 -0.39 -3.84 -10.15
CA LEU A 169 0.46 -2.66 -10.15
C LEU A 169 -0.26 -1.37 -9.75
N GLY A 170 -1.59 -1.43 -9.66
CA GLY A 170 -2.41 -0.24 -9.55
C GLY A 170 -2.59 0.50 -10.88
N ARG A 171 -3.53 1.44 -10.88
CA ARG A 171 -3.96 2.19 -12.05
C ARG A 171 -3.11 3.42 -12.31
N VAL A 172 -2.73 4.13 -11.25
CA VAL A 172 -1.98 5.39 -11.29
C VAL A 172 -0.52 5.15 -10.95
N ASN A 173 0.39 5.79 -11.69
CA ASN A 173 1.79 5.80 -11.30
C ASN A 173 1.97 6.69 -10.05
N PRO A 174 2.40 6.13 -8.89
CA PRO A 174 2.60 6.90 -7.67
C PRO A 174 3.59 8.07 -7.83
N GLN A 175 4.59 7.96 -8.72
CA GLN A 175 5.51 9.05 -9.01
C GLN A 175 4.80 10.25 -9.67
N ALA A 176 3.67 10.04 -10.34
CA ALA A 176 2.82 11.12 -10.85
C ALA A 176 2.12 11.92 -9.73
N LEU A 177 2.08 11.37 -8.52
CA LEU A 177 1.54 11.98 -7.30
C LEU A 177 2.67 12.37 -6.31
N ASN A 178 3.92 12.39 -6.78
CA ASN A 178 5.11 12.71 -5.98
C ASN A 178 5.45 11.67 -4.87
N PHE A 179 5.05 10.41 -5.05
CA PHE A 179 5.49 9.30 -4.19
C PHE A 179 6.67 8.56 -4.82
N ASP A 180 7.68 8.25 -4.02
CA ASP A 180 8.91 7.59 -4.48
C ASP A 180 8.78 6.06 -4.47
N ILE A 181 7.89 5.58 -5.33
CA ILE A 181 7.65 4.15 -5.58
C ILE A 181 7.68 3.92 -7.08
N ASP A 182 8.58 3.05 -7.54
CA ASP A 182 8.78 2.78 -8.96
C ASP A 182 7.86 1.64 -9.46
N VAL A 183 6.71 2.02 -10.01
CA VAL A 183 5.79 1.11 -10.69
C VAL A 183 6.13 0.90 -12.18
N PRO A 184 6.60 1.92 -12.95
CA PRO A 184 6.93 1.73 -14.35
C PRO A 184 7.94 0.62 -14.64
N ASP A 185 9.00 0.49 -13.84
CA ASP A 185 9.99 -0.59 -13.99
C ASP A 185 9.39 -1.99 -13.72
N ARG A 186 8.48 -2.10 -12.76
CA ARG A 186 7.73 -3.32 -12.48
C ARG A 186 6.79 -3.67 -13.63
N ARG A 187 6.08 -2.67 -14.19
CA ARG A 187 5.17 -2.86 -15.32
C ARG A 187 5.91 -3.39 -16.55
N ALA A 188 7.11 -2.90 -16.82
CA ALA A 188 7.93 -3.36 -17.92
C ALA A 188 8.41 -4.84 -17.79
N LYS A 189 8.43 -5.35 -16.55
CA LYS A 189 8.84 -6.73 -16.24
C LYS A 189 7.68 -7.71 -16.09
N PHE A 190 6.45 -7.23 -16.04
CA PHE A 190 5.24 -8.05 -15.84
C PHE A 190 4.78 -8.64 -17.17
N ASP A 191 5.08 -9.92 -17.39
CA ASP A 191 4.80 -10.65 -18.65
C ASP A 191 3.32 -11.09 -18.70
N ILE A 192 2.44 -10.12 -18.93
CA ILE A 192 0.98 -10.36 -19.02
C ILE A 192 0.63 -11.33 -20.16
N PRO A 193 1.22 -11.25 -21.37
CA PRO A 193 0.87 -12.18 -22.45
C PRO A 193 1.06 -13.64 -22.09
N SER A 194 2.20 -14.00 -21.49
CA SER A 194 2.46 -15.38 -21.04
C SER A 194 1.50 -15.80 -19.94
N ILE A 195 1.20 -14.91 -19.01
CA ILE A 195 0.25 -15.17 -17.92
C ILE A 195 -1.16 -15.43 -18.49
N ILE A 196 -1.61 -14.65 -19.47
CA ILE A 196 -2.91 -14.85 -20.10
C ILE A 196 -2.97 -16.20 -20.80
N ASP A 197 -1.96 -16.55 -21.60
CA ASP A 197 -1.94 -17.79 -22.36
C ASP A 197 -1.90 -19.03 -21.43
N ASP A 198 -1.07 -18.99 -20.39
CA ASP A 198 -0.83 -20.11 -19.49
C ASP A 198 -1.95 -20.33 -18.46
N GLN A 199 -2.63 -19.28 -18.01
CA GLN A 199 -3.49 -19.34 -16.82
C GLN A 199 -4.94 -18.94 -17.05
N PHE A 200 -5.28 -18.29 -18.19
CA PHE A 200 -6.63 -17.78 -18.43
C PHE A 200 -7.29 -18.37 -19.66
N VAL A 201 -6.53 -18.72 -20.69
CA VAL A 201 -7.09 -19.39 -21.86
C VAL A 201 -7.45 -20.82 -21.50
N ASP A 202 -8.68 -21.24 -21.85
CA ASP A 202 -9.25 -22.55 -21.51
C ASP A 202 -9.44 -22.84 -19.99
N ALA A 203 -9.25 -21.84 -19.12
CA ALA A 203 -9.45 -21.95 -17.67
C ALA A 203 -10.93 -21.83 -17.27
N ASP A 204 -11.33 -22.51 -16.23
CA ASP A 204 -12.66 -22.33 -15.63
C ASP A 204 -12.71 -21.13 -14.64
N ALA A 205 -13.88 -20.84 -14.11
CA ALA A 205 -14.07 -19.70 -13.21
C ALA A 205 -13.25 -19.81 -11.91
N HIS A 206 -13.03 -21.02 -11.40
CA HIS A 206 -12.24 -21.24 -10.18
C HIS A 206 -10.75 -21.03 -10.47
N GLU A 207 -10.24 -21.60 -11.56
CA GLU A 207 -8.86 -21.44 -12.01
C GLU A 207 -8.53 -19.97 -12.29
N ILE A 208 -9.44 -19.21 -12.92
CA ILE A 208 -9.33 -17.76 -13.13
C ILE A 208 -9.25 -17.02 -11.79
N GLY A 209 -10.11 -17.36 -10.83
CA GLY A 209 -10.07 -16.79 -9.48
C GLY A 209 -8.74 -17.02 -8.78
N ASP A 210 -8.24 -18.26 -8.82
CA ASP A 210 -6.94 -18.63 -8.25
C ASP A 210 -5.76 -17.91 -8.93
N ALA A 211 -5.82 -17.74 -10.26
CA ALA A 211 -4.80 -17.03 -11.01
C ALA A 211 -4.76 -15.54 -10.62
N VAL A 212 -5.91 -14.89 -10.49
CA VAL A 212 -6.01 -13.50 -10.03
C VAL A 212 -5.47 -13.36 -8.61
N ALA A 213 -5.87 -14.23 -7.68
CA ALA A 213 -5.41 -14.20 -6.29
C ALA A 213 -3.88 -14.33 -6.15
N LYS A 214 -3.20 -15.05 -7.06
CA LYS A 214 -1.73 -15.15 -7.08
C LYS A 214 -1.03 -13.89 -7.60
N ILE A 215 -1.73 -13.11 -8.41
CA ILE A 215 -1.20 -11.87 -9.02
C ILE A 215 -1.36 -10.68 -8.07
N GLU A 216 -2.37 -10.69 -7.23
CA GLU A 216 -2.65 -9.66 -6.23
C GLU A 216 -1.56 -9.55 -5.16
N PRO A 217 -1.46 -8.41 -4.45
CA PRO A 217 -0.55 -8.28 -3.32
C PRO A 217 -0.76 -9.37 -2.27
N GLN A 218 0.32 -10.05 -1.89
CA GLN A 218 0.28 -11.19 -0.97
C GLN A 218 0.39 -10.79 0.52
N ASN A 219 0.06 -9.54 0.85
CA ASN A 219 0.03 -9.07 2.22
C ASN A 219 -1.31 -9.42 2.89
N PRO A 220 -1.34 -10.02 4.09
CA PRO A 220 -2.59 -10.35 4.78
C PRO A 220 -3.51 -9.14 5.01
N MET A 221 -2.96 -7.95 5.34
CA MET A 221 -3.76 -6.74 5.52
C MET A 221 -4.42 -6.27 4.21
N TYR A 222 -3.77 -6.47 3.06
CA TYR A 222 -4.40 -6.23 1.76
C TYR A 222 -5.60 -7.14 1.56
N GLN A 223 -5.42 -8.44 1.79
CA GLN A 223 -6.48 -9.44 1.62
C GLN A 223 -7.67 -9.16 2.55
N GLN A 224 -7.41 -8.89 3.83
CA GLN A 224 -8.46 -8.54 4.78
C GLN A 224 -9.20 -7.24 4.43
N THR A 225 -8.47 -6.25 3.89
CA THR A 225 -9.07 -4.99 3.42
C THR A 225 -9.96 -5.24 2.21
N GLU A 226 -9.53 -6.10 1.28
CA GLU A 226 -10.30 -6.48 0.10
C GLU A 226 -11.52 -7.32 0.48
N ASP A 227 -11.37 -8.32 1.36
CA ASP A 227 -12.46 -9.18 1.82
C ASP A 227 -13.60 -8.41 2.51
N ALA A 228 -13.29 -7.27 3.12
CA ALA A 228 -14.28 -6.40 3.74
C ALA A 228 -15.08 -5.56 2.73
N LEU A 229 -14.53 -5.30 1.54
CA LEU A 229 -15.11 -4.37 0.56
C LEU A 229 -16.54 -4.73 0.12
N PRO A 230 -16.91 -6.00 -0.14
CA PRO A 230 -18.29 -6.37 -0.49
C PRO A 230 -19.32 -5.94 0.56
N LYS A 231 -18.98 -6.04 1.86
CA LYS A 231 -19.84 -5.57 2.95
C LYS A 231 -20.08 -4.06 2.84
N TYR A 232 -19.01 -3.27 2.66
CA TYR A 232 -19.14 -1.80 2.59
C TYR A 232 -19.84 -1.34 1.30
N LEU A 233 -19.64 -2.04 0.18
CA LEU A 233 -20.43 -1.80 -1.06
C LEU A 233 -21.92 -2.03 -0.83
N GLN A 234 -22.30 -3.13 -0.16
CA GLN A 234 -23.70 -3.39 0.19
C GLN A 234 -24.25 -2.29 1.10
N LEU A 235 -23.54 -1.91 2.17
CA LEU A 235 -23.96 -0.85 3.09
C LEU A 235 -24.12 0.50 2.36
N ALA A 236 -23.24 0.82 1.42
CA ALA A 236 -23.35 2.04 0.61
C ALA A 236 -24.59 2.02 -0.27
N GLU A 237 -24.92 0.89 -0.90
CA GLU A 237 -26.15 0.73 -1.70
C GLU A 237 -27.43 0.80 -0.86
N GLU A 238 -27.40 0.25 0.35
CA GLU A 238 -28.52 0.37 1.30
C GLU A 238 -28.74 1.83 1.73
N GLN A 239 -27.67 2.57 1.99
CA GLN A 239 -27.74 4.00 2.32
C GLN A 239 -28.28 4.86 1.18
N LYS A 240 -28.05 4.51 -0.08
CA LYS A 240 -28.66 5.21 -1.22
C LYS A 240 -30.18 5.10 -1.23
N LYS A 241 -30.72 3.95 -0.81
CA LYS A 241 -32.18 3.69 -0.76
C LYS A 241 -32.86 4.37 0.42
N GLY A 242 -32.16 4.53 1.52
CA GLY A 242 -32.64 5.14 2.75
C GLY A 242 -31.47 5.76 3.54
N PRO A 243 -31.10 7.03 3.25
CA PRO A 243 -30.02 7.68 3.98
C PRO A 243 -30.36 7.72 5.48
N PRO A 244 -29.41 7.35 6.34
CA PRO A 244 -29.64 7.35 7.77
C PRO A 244 -29.75 8.78 8.31
N GLU A 245 -30.46 8.93 9.41
CA GLU A 245 -30.55 10.20 10.13
C GLU A 245 -29.18 10.71 10.53
N THR A 246 -28.90 11.98 10.25
CA THR A 246 -27.64 12.61 10.67
C THR A 246 -27.64 12.78 12.19
N LEU A 247 -26.59 12.29 12.83
CA LEU A 247 -26.41 12.47 14.27
C LEU A 247 -26.18 13.95 14.59
N PRO A 248 -26.96 14.55 15.52
CA PRO A 248 -26.83 15.95 15.86
C PRO A 248 -25.49 16.26 16.56
N PRO A 249 -24.94 17.46 16.33
CA PRO A 249 -23.69 17.89 16.96
C PRO A 249 -23.82 18.04 18.47
N VAL A 250 -22.69 18.08 19.17
CA VAL A 250 -22.63 18.29 20.63
C VAL A 250 -21.74 19.48 20.96
N ASP A 251 -22.19 20.33 21.87
CA ASP A 251 -21.38 21.42 22.43
C ASP A 251 -20.33 20.92 23.43
N LYS A 252 -20.60 19.81 24.08
CA LYS A 252 -19.73 19.14 25.05
C LYS A 252 -19.74 17.64 24.81
N PRO A 253 -18.61 16.96 25.02
CA PRO A 253 -18.60 15.50 24.96
C PRO A 253 -19.64 14.88 25.90
N VAL A 254 -20.50 13.99 25.37
CA VAL A 254 -21.49 13.23 26.14
C VAL A 254 -20.77 12.11 26.86
N ALA A 255 -20.86 12.08 28.17
CA ALA A 255 -20.28 11.06 29.02
C ALA A 255 -21.38 10.12 29.58
N LYS A 256 -20.94 9.03 30.23
CA LYS A 256 -21.88 8.09 30.89
C LYS A 256 -22.85 8.80 31.84
N GLY A 257 -24.13 8.61 31.60
CA GLY A 257 -25.21 9.21 32.38
C GLY A 257 -25.76 10.52 31.81
N ASP A 258 -25.07 11.13 30.84
CA ASP A 258 -25.57 12.33 30.17
C ASP A 258 -26.67 11.99 29.16
N SER A 259 -27.47 12.98 28.80
CA SER A 259 -28.50 12.82 27.78
C SER A 259 -27.97 13.14 26.38
N TYR A 260 -28.37 12.34 25.38
CA TYR A 260 -28.16 12.62 23.99
C TYR A 260 -29.48 12.38 23.22
N PRO A 261 -29.92 13.31 22.38
CA PRO A 261 -31.26 13.25 21.79
C PRO A 261 -31.45 12.11 20.78
N ALA A 262 -30.38 11.62 20.18
CA ALA A 262 -30.41 10.65 19.08
C ALA A 262 -29.83 9.27 19.48
N LEU A 263 -30.03 8.79 20.70
CA LEU A 263 -29.52 7.49 21.16
C LEU A 263 -29.89 6.31 20.27
N PRO A 264 -31.14 6.17 19.78
CA PRO A 264 -31.46 5.06 18.87
C PRO A 264 -30.71 5.12 17.56
N ALA A 265 -30.56 6.30 16.95
CA ALA A 265 -29.81 6.49 15.72
C ALA A 265 -28.30 6.24 15.92
N LEU A 266 -27.74 6.69 17.05
CA LEU A 266 -26.36 6.40 17.43
C LEU A 266 -26.11 4.88 17.57
N TRP A 267 -27.01 4.17 18.27
CA TRP A 267 -26.89 2.73 18.44
C TRP A 267 -26.93 1.98 17.11
N ALA A 268 -27.87 2.37 16.24
CA ALA A 268 -27.98 1.79 14.90
C ALA A 268 -26.70 2.01 14.05
N ARG A 269 -26.02 3.16 14.22
CA ARG A 269 -24.73 3.42 13.55
C ARG A 269 -23.62 2.50 14.09
N LEU A 270 -23.55 2.34 15.40
CA LEU A 270 -22.55 1.45 16.03
C LEU A 270 -22.81 -0.02 15.67
N GLN A 271 -24.08 -0.43 15.53
CA GLN A 271 -24.44 -1.78 15.06
C GLN A 271 -24.07 -2.00 13.59
N LEU A 272 -24.22 -0.99 12.75
CA LEU A 272 -23.96 -1.08 11.29
C LEU A 272 -22.55 -1.54 10.99
N GLU A 273 -21.57 -1.02 11.72
CA GLU A 273 -20.16 -1.33 11.53
C GLU A 273 -19.66 -2.45 12.45
N GLY A 274 -20.49 -2.91 13.41
CA GLY A 274 -20.18 -4.04 14.28
C GLY A 274 -19.66 -3.66 15.67
N ASP A 275 -19.71 -2.38 16.06
CA ASP A 275 -19.25 -1.90 17.37
C ASP A 275 -20.27 -2.13 18.48
N ALA A 276 -21.53 -2.37 18.12
CA ALA A 276 -22.58 -2.77 19.04
C ALA A 276 -23.23 -4.09 18.58
N PRO A 277 -23.72 -4.93 19.53
CA PRO A 277 -24.37 -6.19 19.17
C PRO A 277 -25.61 -5.97 18.29
N ALA A 278 -25.67 -6.69 17.15
CA ALA A 278 -26.73 -6.51 16.15
C ALA A 278 -28.15 -6.86 16.67
N ASP A 279 -28.24 -7.78 17.63
CA ASP A 279 -29.49 -8.29 18.22
C ASP A 279 -29.97 -7.50 19.44
N MET A 280 -29.22 -6.48 19.89
CA MET A 280 -29.52 -5.70 21.05
C MET A 280 -30.27 -4.42 20.70
N GLN A 281 -31.38 -4.15 21.37
CA GLN A 281 -32.06 -2.86 21.29
C GLN A 281 -31.21 -1.74 21.91
N ALA A 282 -31.34 -0.53 21.38
CA ALA A 282 -30.64 0.64 21.89
C ALA A 282 -31.01 0.85 23.39
N PRO A 283 -30.01 1.01 24.28
CA PRO A 283 -30.27 1.43 25.65
C PRO A 283 -30.99 2.78 25.68
N THR A 284 -31.79 3.02 26.72
CA THR A 284 -32.57 4.25 26.87
C THR A 284 -31.78 5.44 27.45
N SER A 285 -30.52 5.21 27.82
CA SER A 285 -29.59 6.22 28.35
C SER A 285 -28.17 5.93 27.86
N TYR A 286 -27.29 6.92 27.86
CA TYR A 286 -25.87 6.74 27.55
C TYR A 286 -25.19 5.99 28.71
N ASP A 287 -25.36 4.69 28.75
CA ASP A 287 -24.86 3.78 29.77
C ASP A 287 -23.48 3.16 29.43
N SER A 288 -23.07 2.15 30.22
CA SER A 288 -21.79 1.47 29.96
C SER A 288 -21.75 0.76 28.62
N LYS A 289 -22.86 0.29 28.06
CA LYS A 289 -22.91 -0.38 26.78
C LYS A 289 -22.62 0.59 25.64
N PHE A 290 -23.16 1.82 25.73
CA PHE A 290 -22.79 2.88 24.79
C PHE A 290 -21.31 3.26 24.91
N VAL A 291 -20.80 3.38 26.15
CA VAL A 291 -19.39 3.70 26.39
C VAL A 291 -18.48 2.64 25.74
N ASP A 292 -18.79 1.36 25.91
CA ASP A 292 -17.99 0.27 25.35
C ASP A 292 -18.06 0.25 23.82
N ALA A 293 -19.26 0.41 23.25
CA ALA A 293 -19.46 0.47 21.79
C ALA A 293 -18.77 1.71 21.16
N VAL A 294 -18.86 2.87 21.82
CA VAL A 294 -18.19 4.09 21.35
C VAL A 294 -16.67 3.97 21.45
N LYS A 295 -16.12 3.32 22.48
CA LYS A 295 -14.69 3.04 22.58
C LYS A 295 -14.21 2.15 21.44
N SER A 296 -14.93 1.07 21.15
CA SER A 296 -14.64 0.19 20.00
C SER A 296 -14.60 0.99 18.70
N TYR A 297 -15.63 1.79 18.46
CA TYR A 297 -15.70 2.65 17.28
C TYR A 297 -14.52 3.65 17.22
N GLN A 298 -14.23 4.31 18.35
CA GLN A 298 -13.14 5.31 18.43
C GLN A 298 -11.79 4.69 18.14
N ASP A 299 -11.48 3.52 18.69
CA ASP A 299 -10.24 2.79 18.45
C ASP A 299 -10.07 2.47 16.95
N ARG A 300 -11.11 1.90 16.33
CA ARG A 300 -11.10 1.57 14.90
C ARG A 300 -11.00 2.78 13.98
N HIS A 301 -11.34 3.97 14.46
CA HIS A 301 -11.32 5.21 13.68
C HIS A 301 -10.18 6.16 14.05
N GLY A 302 -9.16 5.66 14.77
CA GLY A 302 -7.99 6.45 15.17
C GLY A 302 -8.34 7.66 16.03
N LEU A 303 -9.46 7.60 16.76
CA LEU A 303 -9.92 8.64 17.68
C LEU A 303 -9.41 8.37 19.10
N SER A 304 -9.64 9.31 20.01
CA SER A 304 -9.38 9.08 21.44
C SER A 304 -10.43 8.11 21.98
N ASP A 305 -10.02 6.94 22.44
CA ASP A 305 -10.85 5.82 22.89
C ASP A 305 -11.36 5.99 24.34
N ASP A 306 -11.80 7.21 24.68
CA ASP A 306 -12.27 7.57 26.02
C ASP A 306 -13.74 7.20 26.28
N GLY A 307 -14.46 6.74 25.25
CA GLY A 307 -15.88 6.38 25.32
C GLY A 307 -16.82 7.56 25.51
N LYS A 308 -16.35 8.78 25.28
CA LYS A 308 -17.20 9.97 25.26
C LYS A 308 -17.57 10.32 23.83
N LEU A 309 -18.83 10.67 23.62
CA LEU A 309 -19.31 11.11 22.32
C LEU A 309 -18.97 12.59 22.13
N GLY A 310 -17.75 12.86 21.65
CA GLY A 310 -17.31 14.20 21.27
C GLY A 310 -17.65 14.51 19.81
N GLN A 311 -17.47 15.77 19.39
CA GLN A 311 -17.77 16.21 18.01
C GLN A 311 -17.01 15.38 16.98
N GLY A 312 -15.72 15.09 17.18
CA GLY A 312 -14.93 14.27 16.26
C GLY A 312 -15.47 12.85 16.10
N THR A 313 -16.03 12.25 17.15
CA THR A 313 -16.69 10.94 17.07
C THR A 313 -18.00 11.03 16.27
N ILE A 314 -18.78 12.09 16.47
CA ILE A 314 -20.02 12.34 15.71
C ILE A 314 -19.71 12.56 14.23
N ASP A 315 -18.71 13.36 13.93
CA ASP A 315 -18.28 13.62 12.54
C ASP A 315 -17.88 12.31 11.85
N ALA A 316 -17.12 11.44 12.52
CA ALA A 316 -16.72 10.13 12.00
C ALA A 316 -17.93 9.20 11.79
N LEU A 317 -18.87 9.15 12.74
CA LEU A 317 -20.11 8.37 12.63
C LEU A 317 -21.05 8.88 11.52
N ASN A 318 -20.99 10.16 11.17
CA ASN A 318 -21.75 10.75 10.08
C ASN A 318 -21.11 10.58 8.71
N VAL A 319 -19.90 10.01 8.60
CA VAL A 319 -19.27 9.71 7.31
C VAL A 319 -20.13 8.70 6.54
N PRO A 320 -20.55 8.99 5.30
CA PRO A 320 -21.36 8.05 4.51
C PRO A 320 -20.55 6.79 4.13
N MET A 321 -21.24 5.63 4.03
CA MET A 321 -20.59 4.36 3.67
C MET A 321 -19.89 4.39 2.31
N ILE A 322 -20.37 5.18 1.37
CA ILE A 322 -19.67 5.37 0.08
C ILE A 322 -18.26 5.99 0.26
N ARG A 323 -18.05 6.84 1.27
CA ARG A 323 -16.71 7.36 1.62
C ARG A 323 -15.83 6.26 2.23
N ARG A 324 -16.41 5.33 3.00
CA ARG A 324 -15.68 4.16 3.49
C ARG A 324 -15.24 3.25 2.36
N VAL A 325 -16.12 3.02 1.37
CA VAL A 325 -15.77 2.31 0.13
C VAL A 325 -14.59 3.01 -0.56
N GLN A 326 -14.65 4.33 -0.75
CA GLN A 326 -13.55 5.08 -1.39
C GLN A 326 -12.23 4.96 -0.61
N GLN A 327 -12.25 5.04 0.74
CA GLN A 327 -11.05 4.84 1.56
C GLN A 327 -10.46 3.42 1.39
N ILE A 328 -11.32 2.40 1.26
CA ILE A 328 -10.89 1.03 0.97
C ILE A 328 -10.25 0.97 -0.42
N ASP A 329 -10.92 1.50 -1.45
CA ASP A 329 -10.42 1.51 -2.82
C ASP A 329 -9.07 2.21 -2.95
N ASP A 330 -8.89 3.37 -2.29
CA ASP A 330 -7.64 4.14 -2.25
C ASP A 330 -6.52 3.37 -1.55
N SER A 331 -6.85 2.64 -0.48
CA SER A 331 -5.88 1.82 0.26
C SER A 331 -5.46 0.60 -0.56
N LEU A 332 -6.40 -0.09 -1.23
CA LEU A 332 -6.09 -1.20 -2.14
C LEU A 332 -5.22 -0.74 -3.30
N GLU A 333 -5.51 0.43 -3.88
CA GLU A 333 -4.69 1.01 -4.94
C GLU A 333 -3.24 1.22 -4.47
N ARG A 334 -3.03 1.77 -3.26
CA ARG A 334 -1.69 2.01 -2.69
C ARG A 334 -0.94 0.74 -2.34
N TRP A 335 -1.62 -0.31 -1.90
CA TRP A 335 -1.02 -1.62 -1.69
C TRP A 335 -0.41 -2.20 -2.96
N ARG A 336 -1.07 -2.03 -4.12
CA ARG A 336 -0.62 -2.50 -5.43
C ARG A 336 0.65 -1.81 -5.92
N TRP A 337 0.92 -0.59 -5.46
CA TRP A 337 2.14 0.14 -5.79
C TRP A 337 3.40 -0.48 -5.18
N LEU A 338 3.28 -1.21 -4.07
CA LEU A 338 4.43 -1.73 -3.34
C LEU A 338 5.16 -2.81 -4.15
N PRO A 339 6.51 -2.72 -4.29
CA PRO A 339 7.32 -3.78 -4.88
C PRO A 339 7.18 -5.10 -4.13
N ASP A 340 7.34 -6.23 -4.82
CA ASP A 340 7.08 -7.56 -4.27
C ASP A 340 7.86 -7.85 -2.98
N ASN A 341 9.14 -7.42 -2.93
CA ASN A 341 9.98 -7.55 -1.74
C ASN A 341 9.59 -6.59 -0.59
N PHE A 342 8.66 -5.66 -0.82
CA PHE A 342 8.10 -4.76 0.18
C PHE A 342 6.61 -5.02 0.46
N GLN A 343 5.99 -5.99 -0.18
CA GLN A 343 4.61 -6.40 0.15
C GLN A 343 4.53 -7.01 1.56
N ARG A 344 5.60 -7.65 2.03
CA ARG A 344 5.74 -8.16 3.39
C ARG A 344 6.95 -7.51 4.07
N PRO A 345 6.83 -6.25 4.53
CA PRO A 345 7.95 -5.55 5.16
C PRO A 345 8.25 -6.10 6.55
N ARG A 346 9.48 -5.86 7.04
CA ARG A 346 9.85 -6.10 8.44
C ARG A 346 9.35 -4.96 9.35
N VAL A 347 9.27 -3.76 8.83
CA VAL A 347 8.77 -2.56 9.52
C VAL A 347 7.77 -1.86 8.60
N MET A 348 6.57 -1.57 9.12
CA MET A 348 5.54 -0.84 8.40
C MET A 348 5.01 0.30 9.26
N VAL A 349 5.13 1.52 8.76
CA VAL A 349 4.52 2.71 9.36
C VAL A 349 3.30 3.07 8.53
N ASN A 350 2.13 3.14 9.15
CA ASN A 350 0.93 3.69 8.52
C ASN A 350 0.69 5.10 9.06
N LEU A 351 0.95 6.11 8.23
CA LEU A 351 0.92 7.51 8.62
C LEU A 351 -0.45 7.99 9.15
N PRO A 352 -1.59 7.75 8.45
CA PRO A 352 -2.90 8.19 8.95
C PRO A 352 -3.33 7.55 10.26
N GLU A 353 -2.79 6.38 10.57
CA GLU A 353 -3.03 5.64 11.81
C GLU A 353 -2.12 6.08 12.95
N PHE A 354 -0.96 6.64 12.61
CA PHE A 354 0.12 6.97 13.56
C PHE A 354 0.65 5.74 14.30
N ILE A 355 0.82 4.63 13.58
CA ILE A 355 1.29 3.36 14.12
C ILE A 355 2.45 2.83 13.29
N VAL A 356 3.44 2.27 13.97
CA VAL A 356 4.44 1.37 13.38
C VAL A 356 4.16 -0.06 13.81
N ARG A 357 4.24 -1.00 12.87
CA ARG A 357 4.17 -2.45 13.08
C ARG A 357 5.49 -3.08 12.74
N THR A 358 5.83 -4.16 13.45
CA THR A 358 7.00 -4.98 13.17
C THR A 358 6.60 -6.42 12.93
N TYR A 359 7.35 -7.09 12.06
CA TYR A 359 7.10 -8.47 11.66
C TYR A 359 8.42 -9.26 11.71
N ASP A 360 8.36 -10.51 12.16
CA ASP A 360 9.52 -11.41 12.20
C ASP A 360 10.01 -11.84 10.80
N ALA A 361 11.01 -12.70 10.72
CA ALA A 361 11.58 -13.17 9.46
C ALA A 361 10.58 -13.99 8.63
N ASP A 362 9.62 -14.63 9.28
CA ASP A 362 8.54 -15.39 8.66
C ASP A 362 7.31 -14.51 8.36
N HIS A 363 7.43 -13.19 8.59
CA HIS A 363 6.40 -12.17 8.42
C HIS A 363 5.19 -12.30 9.36
N ASN A 364 5.36 -12.94 10.53
CA ASN A 364 4.35 -12.89 11.57
C ASN A 364 4.43 -11.56 12.32
N PHE A 365 3.27 -11.04 12.72
CA PHE A 365 3.19 -9.85 13.54
C PHE A 365 3.89 -10.04 14.89
N VAL A 366 4.73 -9.05 15.29
CA VAL A 366 5.46 -9.09 16.57
C VAL A 366 4.86 -8.08 17.54
N PHE A 367 4.85 -6.80 17.19
CA PHE A 367 4.21 -5.74 17.98
C PHE A 367 3.89 -4.51 17.14
N LYS A 368 3.02 -3.66 17.70
CA LYS A 368 2.76 -2.32 17.21
C LYS A 368 3.02 -1.28 18.30
N MET A 369 3.37 -0.06 17.90
CA MET A 369 3.49 1.09 18.81
C MET A 369 3.10 2.40 18.12
N LYS A 370 2.76 3.40 18.94
CA LYS A 370 2.41 4.73 18.46
C LYS A 370 3.62 5.45 17.90
N VAL A 371 3.38 6.24 16.83
CA VAL A 371 4.37 7.15 16.28
C VAL A 371 3.84 8.58 16.24
N VAL A 372 4.76 9.54 16.10
CA VAL A 372 4.49 10.92 15.72
C VAL A 372 5.18 11.15 14.40
N ASP A 373 4.45 11.56 13.38
CA ASP A 373 4.96 11.83 12.03
C ASP A 373 4.89 13.31 11.66
N GLY A 374 5.18 13.63 10.41
CA GLY A 374 5.30 14.99 9.92
C GLY A 374 4.02 15.79 10.02
N GLU A 375 4.13 17.08 10.28
CA GLU A 375 3.01 18.01 10.36
C GLU A 375 2.41 18.29 8.97
N ALA A 376 1.09 18.16 8.85
CA ALA A 376 0.37 18.43 7.60
C ALA A 376 0.46 19.90 7.15
N GLU A 377 0.62 20.82 8.12
CA GLU A 377 0.76 22.24 7.84
C GLU A 377 2.24 22.61 7.59
N GLY A 378 2.49 23.42 6.58
CA GLY A 378 3.82 23.98 6.32
C GLY A 378 4.77 23.12 5.50
N SER A 379 4.26 22.12 4.78
CA SER A 379 5.07 21.19 3.94
C SER A 379 6.09 20.39 4.74
N HIS A 380 5.62 19.82 5.85
CA HIS A 380 6.39 18.95 6.75
C HIS A 380 5.84 17.51 6.77
N ASP A 381 4.97 17.18 5.83
CA ASP A 381 4.37 15.86 5.71
C ASP A 381 5.44 14.78 5.47
N THR A 382 5.29 13.66 6.15
CA THR A 382 6.13 12.48 5.91
C THR A 382 5.72 11.86 4.58
N PRO A 383 6.62 11.72 3.59
CA PRO A 383 6.27 11.12 2.30
C PRO A 383 6.07 9.62 2.41
N MET A 384 5.29 9.06 1.48
CA MET A 384 5.15 7.63 1.29
C MET A 384 6.31 7.09 0.44
N PHE A 385 7.04 6.09 0.94
CA PHE A 385 8.15 5.44 0.23
C PHE A 385 8.53 4.10 0.86
N VAL A 386 9.38 3.34 0.18
CA VAL A 386 9.94 2.08 0.67
C VAL A 386 11.47 2.14 0.66
N ARG A 387 12.10 1.69 1.74
CA ARG A 387 13.57 1.67 1.88
C ARG A 387 14.01 0.51 2.77
N THR A 388 15.30 0.37 2.91
CA THR A 388 15.93 -0.65 3.75
C THR A 388 16.70 -0.01 4.89
N MET A 389 16.36 -0.35 6.13
CA MET A 389 17.10 0.03 7.32
C MET A 389 18.45 -0.71 7.34
N ARG A 390 19.53 0.03 7.44
CA ARG A 390 20.89 -0.51 7.32
C ARG A 390 21.71 -0.39 8.58
N TYR A 391 21.40 0.59 9.42
CA TYR A 391 22.12 0.84 10.67
C TYR A 391 21.28 1.68 11.62
N MET A 392 21.70 1.72 12.86
CA MET A 392 21.15 2.60 13.88
C MET A 392 22.29 3.36 14.59
N ILE A 393 21.96 4.45 15.26
CA ILE A 393 22.92 5.26 15.98
C ILE A 393 22.39 5.51 17.39
N PHE A 394 23.13 5.02 18.39
CA PHE A 394 22.87 5.34 19.79
C PHE A 394 23.46 6.71 20.15
N ARG A 395 22.73 7.47 20.97
CA ARG A 395 23.08 8.81 21.45
C ARG A 395 23.55 9.72 20.32
N PRO A 396 22.69 9.97 19.31
CA PRO A 396 23.05 10.72 18.12
C PRO A 396 23.30 12.21 18.43
N TYR A 397 24.15 12.85 17.64
CA TYR A 397 24.03 14.29 17.43
C TYR A 397 22.81 14.56 16.55
N TRP A 398 22.10 15.64 16.83
CA TRP A 398 21.10 16.15 15.91
C TRP A 398 21.66 17.38 15.17
N ASN A 399 22.03 17.21 13.94
CA ASN A 399 22.37 18.33 13.06
C ASN A 399 21.07 19.06 12.71
N VAL A 400 20.95 20.32 13.12
CA VAL A 400 19.71 21.08 12.96
C VAL A 400 19.62 21.58 11.53
N PRO A 401 18.56 21.21 10.78
CA PRO A 401 18.33 21.71 9.42
C PRO A 401 18.28 23.23 9.38
N ILE A 402 18.81 23.81 8.29
CA ILE A 402 18.82 25.28 8.11
C ILE A 402 17.40 25.87 8.10
N SER A 403 16.41 25.10 7.63
CA SER A 403 15.00 25.48 7.67
C SER A 403 14.50 25.66 9.10
N ILE A 404 14.82 24.74 10.01
CA ILE A 404 14.50 24.81 11.45
C ILE A 404 15.26 25.95 12.12
N ILE A 405 16.56 26.12 11.79
CA ILE A 405 17.35 27.23 12.32
C ILE A 405 16.63 28.56 12.01
N LYS A 406 16.25 28.79 10.75
CA LYS A 406 15.59 30.02 10.30
C LYS A 406 14.19 30.22 10.88
N LYS A 407 13.37 29.17 10.88
CA LYS A 407 11.96 29.27 11.28
C LYS A 407 11.77 29.31 12.81
N GLU A 408 12.59 28.61 13.56
CA GLU A 408 12.37 28.35 14.98
C GLU A 408 13.52 28.84 15.86
N LEU A 409 14.75 28.34 15.62
CA LEU A 409 15.88 28.59 16.51
C LEU A 409 16.20 30.07 16.62
N VAL A 410 16.20 30.80 15.50
CA VAL A 410 16.45 32.25 15.44
C VAL A 410 15.51 33.04 16.35
N ARG A 411 14.24 32.66 16.44
CA ARG A 411 13.27 33.31 17.35
C ARG A 411 13.62 33.14 18.81
N HIS A 412 14.08 31.95 19.19
CA HIS A 412 14.52 31.67 20.54
C HIS A 412 15.86 32.37 20.86
N LEU A 413 16.74 32.51 19.88
CA LEU A 413 17.99 33.24 20.03
C LEU A 413 17.79 34.74 20.21
N ALA A 414 16.77 35.32 19.59
CA ALA A 414 16.43 36.73 19.75
C ALA A 414 16.12 37.14 21.22
N THR A 415 15.59 36.19 22.00
CA THR A 415 15.21 36.42 23.40
C THR A 415 16.17 35.76 24.40
N GLY A 416 16.77 34.62 24.08
CA GLY A 416 17.57 33.79 24.99
C GLY A 416 19.07 33.78 24.71
N GLY A 417 19.51 34.20 23.52
CA GLY A 417 20.92 34.26 23.13
C GLY A 417 21.70 32.96 23.33
N ALA A 418 22.99 33.07 23.63
CA ALA A 418 23.86 31.91 23.89
C ALA A 418 23.42 31.07 25.10
N ALA A 419 22.74 31.66 26.08
CA ALA A 419 22.20 30.92 27.22
C ALA A 419 21.07 29.95 26.85
N TYR A 420 20.28 30.25 25.77
CA TYR A 420 19.29 29.31 25.23
C TYR A 420 19.99 28.10 24.62
N MET A 421 21.06 28.31 23.85
CA MET A 421 21.86 27.24 23.25
C MET A 421 22.41 26.28 24.30
N GLU A 422 23.03 26.83 25.33
CA GLU A 422 23.63 26.04 26.41
C GLU A 422 22.59 25.25 27.19
N ARG A 423 21.47 25.87 27.58
CA ARG A 423 20.41 25.18 28.34
C ARG A 423 19.80 24.01 27.58
N ASN A 424 19.79 24.09 26.24
CA ASN A 424 19.22 23.05 25.39
C ASN A 424 20.28 22.21 24.68
N ASP A 425 21.51 22.22 25.16
CA ASP A 425 22.61 21.42 24.67
C ASP A 425 22.97 21.63 23.19
N TYR A 426 22.65 22.80 22.62
CA TYR A 426 23.08 23.18 21.29
C TYR A 426 24.52 23.68 21.26
N GLU A 427 25.20 23.37 20.17
CA GLU A 427 26.51 23.93 19.86
C GLU A 427 26.60 24.37 18.41
N VAL A 428 27.39 25.42 18.17
CA VAL A 428 27.66 25.92 16.82
C VAL A 428 28.98 25.35 16.34
N THR A 429 29.00 24.84 15.12
CA THR A 429 30.17 24.17 14.54
C THR A 429 30.46 24.69 13.14
N LYS A 430 31.70 24.48 12.68
CA LYS A 430 32.03 24.50 11.25
C LYS A 430 31.52 23.23 10.58
N GLY A 431 31.59 23.16 9.25
CA GLY A 431 31.20 21.99 8.47
C GLY A 431 31.96 20.70 8.83
N ASP A 432 33.13 20.81 9.42
CA ASP A 432 33.93 19.67 9.94
C ASP A 432 33.57 19.25 11.38
N GLY A 433 32.57 19.88 11.98
CA GLY A 433 32.13 19.60 13.35
C GLY A 433 32.93 20.32 14.44
N THR A 434 33.95 21.14 14.09
CA THR A 434 34.72 21.91 15.06
C THR A 434 33.86 22.99 15.73
N PRO A 435 33.77 23.05 17.08
CA PRO A 435 33.02 24.08 17.78
C PRO A 435 33.49 25.49 17.47
N VAL A 436 32.55 26.43 17.38
CA VAL A 436 32.80 27.85 17.10
C VAL A 436 32.28 28.71 18.24
N THR A 437 33.10 29.68 18.68
CA THR A 437 32.68 30.74 19.60
C THR A 437 32.61 32.09 18.87
N GLY A 438 31.81 33.01 19.39
CA GLY A 438 31.73 34.37 18.81
C GLY A 438 30.88 34.46 17.54
N TRP A 439 30.02 33.45 17.28
CA TRP A 439 29.02 33.46 16.20
C TRP A 439 27.91 34.48 16.48
N THR A 440 27.23 34.91 15.43
CA THR A 440 26.02 35.76 15.49
C THR A 440 24.80 35.02 14.97
N THR A 441 23.61 35.45 15.35
CA THR A 441 22.36 34.90 14.78
C THR A 441 22.33 35.01 13.26
N ASN A 442 22.85 36.11 12.70
CA ASN A 442 22.97 36.30 11.27
C ASN A 442 23.88 35.26 10.58
N ASP A 443 24.93 34.80 11.26
CA ASP A 443 25.81 33.75 10.73
C ASP A 443 25.07 32.40 10.61
N LEU A 444 24.17 32.11 11.55
CA LEU A 444 23.36 30.91 11.56
C LEU A 444 22.24 30.97 10.51
N GLU A 445 21.55 32.11 10.39
CA GLU A 445 20.52 32.33 9.37
C GLU A 445 21.03 32.16 7.93
N HIS A 446 22.29 32.54 7.69
CA HIS A 446 22.90 32.45 6.37
C HIS A 446 23.73 31.17 6.16
N GLY A 447 23.67 30.23 7.12
CA GLY A 447 24.35 28.93 6.99
C GLY A 447 25.89 29.03 6.98
N ARG A 448 26.47 30.11 7.55
CA ARG A 448 27.94 30.23 7.67
C ARG A 448 28.51 29.20 8.62
N TYR A 449 27.75 28.86 9.63
CA TYR A 449 28.03 27.80 10.59
C TYR A 449 26.84 26.88 10.73
N SER A 450 27.11 25.61 11.07
CA SER A 450 26.10 24.63 11.39
C SER A 450 25.72 24.69 12.87
N VAL A 451 24.51 24.27 13.20
CA VAL A 451 24.06 24.06 14.57
C VAL A 451 23.79 22.60 14.76
N ARG A 452 24.26 22.01 15.85
CA ARG A 452 23.88 20.67 16.25
C ARG A 452 23.52 20.63 17.74
N GLN A 453 22.63 19.71 18.10
CA GLN A 453 22.32 19.40 19.49
C GLN A 453 23.18 18.21 19.93
N ARG A 454 23.80 18.33 21.09
CA ARG A 454 24.66 17.30 21.67
C ARG A 454 23.85 16.07 22.10
N PRO A 455 24.44 14.86 22.08
CA PRO A 455 23.83 13.66 22.60
C PRO A 455 23.38 13.80 24.06
N GLY A 456 22.22 13.23 24.37
CA GLY A 456 21.73 13.27 25.75
C GLY A 456 20.20 13.27 25.84
N PRO A 457 19.64 13.27 27.05
CA PRO A 457 18.19 13.14 27.25
C PRO A 457 17.37 14.33 26.75
N LYS A 458 18.00 15.49 26.50
CA LYS A 458 17.34 16.67 25.91
C LYS A 458 17.40 16.71 24.40
N ASN A 459 18.18 15.82 23.77
CA ASN A 459 18.32 15.79 22.32
C ASN A 459 16.96 15.51 21.67
N SER A 460 16.57 16.28 20.67
CA SER A 460 15.29 16.14 19.98
C SER A 460 15.13 14.78 19.31
N LEU A 461 16.25 14.12 18.92
CA LEU A 461 16.25 12.74 18.40
C LEU A 461 16.24 11.69 19.51
N GLY A 462 16.21 12.10 20.79
CA GLY A 462 16.33 11.21 21.94
C GLY A 462 17.65 10.45 21.97
N LEU A 463 17.59 9.17 22.36
CA LEU A 463 18.77 8.35 22.63
C LEU A 463 19.13 7.36 21.52
N VAL A 464 18.31 7.22 20.50
CA VAL A 464 18.57 6.30 19.37
C VAL A 464 17.83 6.75 18.13
N LYS A 465 18.46 6.58 16.96
CA LYS A 465 17.85 6.73 15.64
C LYS A 465 18.12 5.53 14.75
N PHE A 466 17.16 5.21 13.87
CA PHE A 466 17.14 4.07 12.97
C PHE A 466 17.20 4.57 11.53
N MET A 467 18.24 4.16 10.80
CA MET A 467 18.59 4.75 9.52
C MET A 467 18.26 3.84 8.35
N PHE A 468 17.36 4.32 7.50
CA PHE A 468 17.03 3.79 6.19
C PHE A 468 17.28 4.87 5.15
N PRO A 469 18.51 5.00 4.62
CA PRO A 469 18.93 6.11 3.78
C PRO A 469 17.96 6.36 2.63
N ASN A 470 17.52 7.60 2.47
CA ASN A 470 16.57 8.07 1.49
C ASN A 470 16.84 9.54 1.14
N GLU A 471 16.22 10.04 0.08
CA GLU A 471 16.41 11.40 -0.44
C GLU A 471 15.65 12.47 0.36
N TYR A 472 14.81 12.03 1.31
CA TYR A 472 13.97 12.91 2.14
C TYR A 472 14.57 13.17 3.52
N ASP A 473 15.71 12.54 3.85
CA ASP A 473 16.30 12.55 5.19
C ASP A 473 15.34 12.15 6.32
N VAL A 474 14.34 11.32 5.99
CA VAL A 474 13.41 10.75 6.96
C VAL A 474 14.03 9.52 7.63
N TYR A 475 13.91 9.45 8.93
CA TYR A 475 14.34 8.31 9.75
C TYR A 475 13.40 8.16 10.95
N MET A 476 13.45 7.00 11.63
CA MET A 476 12.76 6.80 12.90
C MET A 476 13.72 7.14 14.05
N HIS A 477 13.18 7.67 15.16
CA HIS A 477 14.02 8.04 16.30
C HIS A 477 13.24 8.10 17.60
N SER A 478 13.95 8.05 18.70
CA SER A 478 13.45 8.35 20.04
C SER A 478 13.10 9.84 20.19
N THR A 479 12.44 10.22 21.28
CA THR A 479 12.12 11.62 21.56
C THR A 479 11.96 11.86 23.06
N PRO A 480 12.32 13.05 23.58
CA PRO A 480 11.96 13.45 24.94
C PRO A 480 10.48 13.90 25.09
N GLU A 481 9.78 14.14 23.98
CA GLU A 481 8.40 14.66 23.97
C GLU A 481 7.35 13.54 24.04
N ILE A 482 7.43 12.68 25.06
CA ILE A 482 6.58 11.50 25.23
C ILE A 482 5.09 11.83 25.42
N ASN A 483 4.76 13.05 25.86
CA ASN A 483 3.37 13.50 26.03
C ASN A 483 2.60 13.55 24.70
N LEU A 484 3.27 13.68 23.54
CA LEU A 484 2.63 13.70 22.23
C LEU A 484 1.92 12.38 21.90
N PHE A 485 2.40 11.26 22.43
CA PHE A 485 1.79 9.95 22.19
C PHE A 485 0.43 9.74 22.88
N SER A 486 0.03 10.65 23.78
CA SER A 486 -1.31 10.66 24.37
C SER A 486 -2.38 11.30 23.46
N LEU A 487 -1.95 11.99 22.40
CA LEU A 487 -2.86 12.61 21.44
C LEU A 487 -3.39 11.56 20.47
N SER A 488 -4.62 11.74 19.97
CA SER A 488 -5.17 10.96 18.86
C SER A 488 -4.54 11.39 17.53
N ARG A 489 -4.45 12.68 17.26
CA ARG A 489 -3.78 13.24 16.08
C ARG A 489 -2.32 13.59 16.42
N ARG A 490 -1.37 12.95 15.74
CA ARG A 490 0.05 12.99 16.08
C ARG A 490 0.96 13.46 14.94
N ASP A 491 0.46 14.15 13.95
CA ASP A 491 1.25 14.86 12.94
C ASP A 491 1.88 16.13 13.54
N ARG A 492 3.01 15.96 14.23
CA ARG A 492 3.66 17.00 15.05
C ARG A 492 5.18 17.04 14.90
N SER A 493 5.75 16.37 13.88
CA SER A 493 7.18 16.41 13.61
C SER A 493 7.47 17.23 12.35
N HIS A 494 8.76 17.40 12.06
CA HIS A 494 9.23 18.01 10.82
C HIS A 494 9.43 16.99 9.68
N GLY A 495 8.76 15.83 9.75
CA GLY A 495 8.79 14.77 8.74
C GLY A 495 9.40 13.46 9.24
N CYS A 496 10.35 13.49 10.17
CA CYS A 496 10.88 12.28 10.79
C CYS A 496 9.86 11.61 11.72
N ILE A 497 9.99 10.31 11.92
CA ILE A 497 9.02 9.49 12.66
C ILE A 497 9.53 9.26 14.08
N ARG A 498 8.82 9.80 15.08
CA ARG A 498 9.14 9.61 16.49
C ARG A 498 8.48 8.35 17.02
N LEU A 499 9.23 7.52 17.74
CA LEU A 499 8.75 6.26 18.31
C LEU A 499 8.37 6.42 19.78
N ASN A 500 7.25 5.85 20.19
CA ASN A 500 6.80 5.87 21.59
C ASN A 500 7.73 5.06 22.50
N ASP A 501 8.27 3.95 21.99
CA ASP A 501 9.19 3.07 22.72
C ASP A 501 10.36 2.67 21.80
N ALA A 502 11.33 3.57 21.70
CA ALA A 502 12.46 3.36 20.82
C ALA A 502 13.46 2.32 21.37
N GLU A 503 13.46 2.05 22.68
CA GLU A 503 14.28 1.00 23.28
C GLU A 503 13.73 -0.39 22.91
N LYS A 504 12.43 -0.60 23.00
CA LYS A 504 11.77 -1.82 22.50
C LYS A 504 12.04 -2.05 21.01
N MET A 505 11.99 -0.99 20.20
CA MET A 505 12.35 -1.08 18.79
C MET A 505 13.82 -1.45 18.60
N ALA A 506 14.74 -0.90 19.41
CA ALA A 506 16.18 -1.21 19.32
C ALA A 506 16.45 -2.67 19.71
N ASN A 507 15.81 -3.17 20.76
CA ASN A 507 15.90 -4.57 21.20
C ASN A 507 15.47 -5.51 20.06
N TRP A 508 14.32 -5.26 19.44
CA TRP A 508 13.83 -6.07 18.34
C TRP A 508 14.73 -5.97 17.09
N VAL A 509 15.20 -4.77 16.72
CA VAL A 509 16.09 -4.58 15.56
C VAL A 509 17.40 -5.32 15.71
N LEU A 510 17.94 -5.42 16.93
CA LEU A 510 19.23 -6.03 17.22
C LEU A 510 19.15 -7.48 17.73
N GLU A 511 17.97 -8.05 17.92
CA GLU A 511 17.75 -9.40 18.45
C GLU A 511 18.63 -10.46 17.74
N ASP A 512 18.68 -10.42 16.40
CA ASP A 512 19.47 -11.36 15.57
C ASP A 512 20.74 -10.73 14.98
N GLN A 513 21.21 -9.60 15.49
CA GLN A 513 22.29 -8.82 14.87
C GLN A 513 23.67 -9.01 15.52
N GLY A 514 23.83 -9.94 16.45
CA GLY A 514 25.10 -10.28 17.07
C GLY A 514 25.08 -10.27 18.59
N ASP A 515 26.08 -9.67 19.23
CA ASP A 515 26.29 -9.72 20.69
C ASP A 515 25.51 -8.61 21.43
N TRP A 516 24.31 -8.24 20.93
CA TRP A 516 23.45 -7.26 21.55
C TRP A 516 22.35 -7.96 22.35
N ASP A 517 22.25 -7.59 23.63
CA ASP A 517 21.18 -7.97 24.56
C ASP A 517 20.52 -6.71 25.14
N GLU A 518 19.45 -6.87 25.89
CA GLU A 518 18.70 -5.76 26.49
C GLU A 518 19.59 -4.88 27.37
N ASP A 519 20.50 -5.48 28.16
CA ASP A 519 21.39 -4.74 29.02
C ASP A 519 22.39 -3.87 28.24
N SER A 520 23.02 -4.42 27.20
CA SER A 520 23.97 -3.68 26.35
C SER A 520 23.29 -2.58 25.53
N ILE A 521 22.03 -2.77 25.11
CA ILE A 521 21.22 -1.74 24.45
C ILE A 521 20.87 -0.63 25.45
N HIS A 522 20.43 -1.00 26.65
CA HIS A 522 20.15 -0.04 27.72
C HIS A 522 21.40 0.77 28.09
N GLU A 523 22.53 0.12 28.26
CA GLU A 523 23.83 0.82 28.53
C GLU A 523 24.22 1.75 27.37
N ALA A 524 24.01 1.35 26.13
CA ALA A 524 24.31 2.20 24.98
C ALA A 524 23.42 3.45 24.91
N MET A 525 22.20 3.39 25.45
CA MET A 525 21.27 4.52 25.51
C MET A 525 21.49 5.39 26.75
N TYR A 526 21.59 4.80 27.92
CA TYR A 526 21.53 5.52 29.20
C TYR A 526 22.87 5.59 29.95
N GLY A 527 23.82 4.74 29.60
CA GLY A 527 25.11 4.58 30.28
C GLY A 527 25.16 3.34 31.16
N PRO A 528 26.38 2.89 31.50
CA PRO A 528 26.56 1.70 32.30
C PRO A 528 26.12 1.93 33.78
N PRO A 529 25.73 0.85 34.49
CA PRO A 529 25.18 0.93 35.84
C PRO A 529 26.13 1.53 36.88
N ASP A 530 27.42 1.47 36.64
CA ASP A 530 28.49 2.03 37.51
C ASP A 530 28.64 3.55 37.38
N GLY A 531 27.83 4.21 36.54
CA GLY A 531 27.88 5.65 36.32
C GLY A 531 28.93 6.13 35.33
N GLY A 532 29.48 5.22 34.51
CA GLY A 532 30.39 5.57 33.42
C GLY A 532 29.69 6.37 32.32
N GLU A 533 30.47 7.13 31.54
CA GLU A 533 29.93 7.90 30.42
C GLU A 533 29.63 7.00 29.23
N PRO A 534 28.38 7.01 28.72
CA PRO A 534 28.01 6.22 27.53
C PRO A 534 28.69 6.75 26.27
N GLN A 535 28.98 5.86 25.34
CA GLN A 535 29.56 6.25 24.05
C GLN A 535 28.53 7.05 23.20
N ASN A 536 28.87 8.29 22.94
CA ASN A 536 28.07 9.16 22.07
C ASN A 536 28.27 8.83 20.59
N ASN A 537 27.21 8.96 19.81
CA ASN A 537 27.17 8.75 18.36
C ASN A 537 27.66 7.36 17.92
N LYS A 538 27.33 6.32 18.71
CA LYS A 538 27.73 4.93 18.42
C LYS A 538 26.88 4.36 17.30
N GLN A 539 27.49 4.19 16.13
CA GLN A 539 26.82 3.58 14.98
C GLN A 539 26.93 2.06 15.04
N VAL A 540 25.82 1.38 14.77
CA VAL A 540 25.69 -0.08 14.70
C VAL A 540 25.11 -0.46 13.35
N GLY A 541 25.90 -1.11 12.50
CA GLY A 541 25.45 -1.64 11.21
C GLY A 541 24.66 -2.93 11.39
N LEU A 542 23.55 -3.07 10.67
CA LEU A 542 22.77 -4.30 10.68
C LEU A 542 23.41 -5.34 9.75
N LYS A 543 23.66 -6.54 10.25
CA LYS A 543 24.12 -7.70 9.44
C LYS A 543 23.06 -8.10 8.42
N THR A 544 21.80 -8.11 8.85
CA THR A 544 20.62 -8.35 8.01
C THR A 544 19.81 -7.04 7.95
N PRO A 545 19.87 -6.30 6.84
CA PRO A 545 19.07 -5.10 6.66
C PRO A 545 17.57 -5.41 6.66
N LEU A 546 16.74 -4.50 7.21
CA LEU A 546 15.30 -4.67 7.37
C LEU A 546 14.54 -3.82 6.37
N THR A 547 13.54 -4.40 5.69
CA THR A 547 12.63 -3.65 4.83
C THR A 547 11.73 -2.72 5.65
N VAL A 548 11.61 -1.48 5.23
CA VAL A 548 10.79 -0.44 5.87
C VAL A 548 9.83 0.13 4.83
N ASN A 549 8.54 0.07 5.15
CA ASN A 549 7.49 0.72 4.37
C ASN A 549 6.93 1.90 5.18
N ILE A 550 6.94 3.06 4.57
CA ILE A 550 6.17 4.21 5.02
C ILE A 550 4.94 4.28 4.11
N THR A 551 3.78 3.94 4.64
CA THR A 551 2.53 3.80 3.90
C THR A 551 1.52 4.86 4.31
N TYR A 552 0.50 5.05 3.47
CA TYR A 552 -0.60 5.97 3.71
C TYR A 552 -1.92 5.27 3.40
N LEU A 553 -2.43 4.53 4.36
CA LEU A 553 -3.65 3.73 4.22
C LEU A 553 -4.72 4.32 5.14
N THR A 554 -5.75 4.91 4.55
CA THR A 554 -6.88 5.50 5.29
C THR A 554 -7.97 4.48 5.61
N ALA A 555 -7.84 3.27 5.07
CA ALA A 555 -8.57 2.08 5.50
C ALA A 555 -7.64 0.87 5.46
N ASN A 556 -7.70 0.01 6.48
CA ASN A 556 -7.00 -1.28 6.47
C ASN A 556 -7.71 -2.31 7.36
N GLY A 557 -7.65 -3.58 6.95
CA GLY A 557 -7.97 -4.71 7.81
C GLY A 557 -6.80 -4.98 8.76
N ASP A 558 -7.06 -5.19 10.03
CA ASP A 558 -6.06 -5.62 11.01
C ASP A 558 -5.94 -7.17 11.02
N GLU A 559 -5.01 -7.72 11.81
CA GLU A 559 -4.70 -9.14 11.87
C GLU A 559 -5.90 -10.04 12.24
N ASP A 560 -6.91 -9.49 12.92
CA ASP A 560 -8.15 -10.18 13.28
C ASP A 560 -9.30 -9.96 12.28
N GLY A 561 -9.05 -9.25 11.16
CA GLY A 561 -10.05 -8.90 10.14
C GLY A 561 -10.91 -7.69 10.48
N THR A 562 -10.62 -7.00 11.57
CA THR A 562 -11.32 -5.76 11.93
C THR A 562 -10.91 -4.63 10.99
N MET A 563 -11.88 -3.94 10.40
CA MET A 563 -11.63 -2.78 9.55
C MET A 563 -11.41 -1.52 10.37
N HIS A 564 -10.34 -0.83 10.03
CA HIS A 564 -9.97 0.46 10.59
C HIS A 564 -10.07 1.55 9.53
N PHE A 565 -10.48 2.76 9.96
CA PHE A 565 -10.59 3.94 9.09
C PHE A 565 -9.96 5.15 9.73
N PHE A 566 -9.15 5.87 8.98
CA PHE A 566 -8.40 7.02 9.46
C PHE A 566 -8.69 8.26 8.62
N ASN A 567 -8.42 9.43 9.19
CA ASN A 567 -8.56 10.69 8.47
C ASN A 567 -7.46 10.85 7.40
N ASP A 568 -7.82 11.41 6.27
CA ASP A 568 -6.86 11.84 5.22
C ASP A 568 -6.11 13.10 5.68
N ILE A 569 -5.11 12.92 6.56
CA ILE A 569 -4.41 14.01 7.25
C ILE A 569 -3.58 14.90 6.32
N TYR A 570 -3.09 14.36 5.18
CA TYR A 570 -2.27 15.06 4.20
C TYR A 570 -3.01 15.38 2.90
N GLY A 571 -4.27 14.94 2.75
CA GLY A 571 -5.04 15.11 1.53
C GLY A 571 -4.61 14.20 0.38
N TYR A 572 -3.94 13.10 0.66
CA TYR A 572 -3.43 12.16 -0.35
C TYR A 572 -4.54 11.32 -0.99
N ASP A 573 -5.62 11.01 -0.25
CA ASP A 573 -6.82 10.37 -0.84
C ASP A 573 -7.43 11.28 -1.89
N LYS A 574 -7.61 12.55 -1.56
CA LYS A 574 -8.16 13.52 -2.51
C LYS A 574 -7.31 13.66 -3.78
N GLN A 575 -5.98 13.58 -3.66
CA GLN A 575 -5.08 13.62 -4.83
C GLN A 575 -5.25 12.36 -5.70
N LEU A 576 -5.29 11.18 -5.08
CA LEU A 576 -5.50 9.91 -5.77
C LEU A 576 -6.86 9.84 -6.44
N GLU A 577 -7.94 10.17 -5.73
CA GLU A 577 -9.30 10.22 -6.25
C GLU A 577 -9.41 11.16 -7.46
N THR A 578 -8.73 12.31 -7.41
CA THR A 578 -8.70 13.23 -8.55
C THR A 578 -8.03 12.62 -9.77
N ALA A 579 -6.93 11.89 -9.57
CA ALA A 579 -6.23 11.20 -10.65
C ALA A 579 -7.06 10.03 -11.23
N LEU A 580 -7.73 9.27 -10.36
CA LEU A 580 -8.61 8.17 -10.77
C LEU A 580 -9.89 8.66 -11.48
N ALA A 581 -10.47 9.78 -11.04
CA ALA A 581 -11.66 10.36 -11.65
C ALA A 581 -11.43 10.86 -13.09
N ALA A 582 -10.18 11.12 -13.48
CA ALA A 582 -9.84 11.48 -14.85
C ALA A 582 -10.11 10.33 -15.86
N GLY A 583 -10.16 9.08 -15.38
CA GLY A 583 -10.35 7.88 -16.21
C GLY A 583 -9.13 7.54 -17.06
N ARG A 584 -9.29 6.56 -17.94
CA ARG A 584 -8.20 6.09 -18.83
C ARG A 584 -7.96 7.05 -20.01
N PRO A 585 -6.69 7.22 -20.44
CA PRO A 585 -5.50 6.67 -19.81
C PRO A 585 -5.21 7.37 -18.47
N TYR A 586 -5.00 6.57 -17.43
CA TYR A 586 -4.63 7.11 -16.12
C TYR A 586 -3.28 7.81 -16.16
N LYS A 587 -3.08 8.74 -15.22
CA LYS A 587 -1.85 9.53 -15.14
C LYS A 587 -0.63 8.63 -14.88
N GLN A 588 0.27 8.56 -15.84
CA GLN A 588 1.48 7.72 -15.82
C GLN A 588 2.78 8.52 -15.79
N ASP A 589 2.75 9.78 -16.23
CA ASP A 589 3.93 10.61 -16.30
C ASP A 589 4.46 10.91 -14.90
N ALA A 590 5.68 10.43 -14.61
CA ALA A 590 6.36 10.77 -13.39
C ALA A 590 6.65 12.27 -13.33
N VAL A 591 6.27 12.91 -12.22
CA VAL A 591 6.79 14.24 -11.91
C VAL A 591 8.18 14.09 -11.28
N LYS A 592 9.04 15.07 -11.51
CA LYS A 592 10.33 15.09 -10.82
C LYS A 592 10.03 15.19 -9.31
N ILE A 593 10.38 14.14 -8.58
CA ILE A 593 10.25 14.11 -7.12
C ILE A 593 10.97 15.35 -6.58
N ASN A 594 10.26 16.18 -5.85
CA ASN A 594 10.85 17.36 -5.24
C ASN A 594 11.10 17.07 -3.76
N PRO A 595 12.31 16.69 -3.38
CA PRO A 595 12.68 16.44 -1.98
C PRO A 595 12.55 17.69 -1.12
N LYS A 596 12.43 18.90 -1.73
CA LYS A 596 12.24 20.15 -1.00
C LYS A 596 10.85 20.35 -0.40
N LEU A 597 9.89 19.51 -0.74
CA LEU A 597 8.58 19.47 -0.08
C LEU A 597 8.60 18.68 1.22
N THR A 598 9.72 18.09 1.55
CA THR A 598 9.91 17.31 2.76
C THR A 598 10.91 17.98 3.68
N PRO A 599 10.63 18.03 4.97
CA PRO A 599 11.53 18.62 5.96
C PRO A 599 12.65 17.67 6.23
N GLY A 600 13.81 18.08 6.02
CA GLY A 600 14.99 17.28 6.27
C GLY A 600 16.08 17.56 5.26
N GLU A 601 16.01 18.68 4.55
CA GLU A 601 17.19 19.18 3.86
C GLU A 601 18.31 19.33 4.87
N THR A 602 19.02 18.28 5.02
CA THR A 602 20.30 18.27 5.72
C THR A 602 21.31 17.71 4.75
N GLU A 603 22.18 18.58 4.30
CA GLU A 603 23.50 18.15 3.89
C GLU A 603 24.26 17.52 5.06
#